data_a60391dc108c735563aa8131ee22fcaf
#
_entry.id   a60391dc108c735563aa8131ee22fcaf
#
_cell.length_a   1.000
_cell.length_b   1.000
_cell.length_c   1.000
_cell.angle_alpha   90.00
_cell.angle_beta   90.00
_cell.angle_gamma   90.00
#
_symmetry.space_group_name_H-M   'P 1'
#
loop_
_entity.id
_entity.type
_entity.pdbx_description
1 polymer ?
#
loop_
_entity_poly.entity_id
_entity_poly.type
_entity_poly.pdbx_seq_one_letter_code
_entity_poly.pdbx_strand_id
1 'polypeptide(L)'
;GDYVPEYELREIARQNGTVRTRVRFRIEEDPESGELVSRSYEVGEKSGLDRVRVRFAKQLDKETWGFEDPSIKGTFVWSRSAGQGKFEWGSSQTTVHDGSAGGSTTPPTPIPEPRSIWGLPNPAPESLPPVPGTPIPEEQEPNIETLPIEDRDFDDFIIVDPMGVVPAIYVYFKKAPVEEYEVDYYENFEGRSRQGKYQVDHIPSRDAVRVYLEDLYPDEGSKYIDKMVDKVASVAIPIAVHQKCSETYGGRNNRKVETESGEMITKKELDARDLEAAVNANWDANAECLKNEYGMSNEKIEEIRAKLHKLNRNVGLY
;
A
#
# COMPACT_ATOMS: atom_id res chain seq x y z
N GLY A 1 15.79 -17.89 -14.64
CA GLY A 1 16.31 -16.53 -14.70
C GLY A 1 17.81 -16.57 -14.51
N ASP A 2 18.52 -15.70 -15.20
CA ASP A 2 19.97 -15.73 -15.18
C ASP A 2 20.48 -15.03 -13.91
N TYR A 3 21.52 -15.58 -13.33
CA TYR A 3 22.22 -14.97 -12.20
C TYR A 3 22.74 -13.58 -12.61
N VAL A 4 22.43 -12.56 -11.78
CA VAL A 4 22.89 -11.20 -11.99
C VAL A 4 24.09 -10.95 -11.06
N PRO A 5 25.31 -10.77 -11.61
CA PRO A 5 26.48 -10.51 -10.79
C PRO A 5 26.39 -9.16 -10.08
N GLU A 6 27.05 -9.01 -8.95
CA GLU A 6 26.99 -7.78 -8.15
C GLU A 6 27.46 -6.53 -8.89
N TYR A 7 28.44 -6.64 -9.78
CA TYR A 7 28.88 -5.49 -10.57
C TYR A 7 27.77 -4.98 -11.49
N GLU A 8 26.97 -5.88 -12.05
CA GLU A 8 25.82 -5.54 -12.88
C GLU A 8 24.69 -4.94 -12.02
N LEU A 9 24.43 -5.48 -10.84
CA LEU A 9 23.51 -4.88 -9.88
C LEU A 9 23.91 -3.44 -9.51
N ARG A 10 25.22 -3.15 -9.37
CA ARG A 10 25.70 -1.78 -9.16
C ARG A 10 25.42 -0.85 -10.34
N GLU A 11 25.58 -1.34 -11.58
CA GLU A 11 25.21 -0.57 -12.76
C GLU A 11 23.70 -0.30 -12.82
N ILE A 12 22.90 -1.29 -12.53
CA ILE A 12 21.44 -1.16 -12.47
C ILE A 12 21.04 -0.15 -11.37
N ALA A 13 21.68 -0.22 -10.20
CA ALA A 13 21.44 0.73 -9.09
C ALA A 13 21.78 2.17 -9.48
N ARG A 14 22.87 2.41 -10.23
CA ARG A 14 23.23 3.76 -10.72
C ARG A 14 22.14 4.38 -11.60
N GLN A 15 21.41 3.55 -12.31
CA GLN A 15 20.33 3.97 -13.20
C GLN A 15 18.97 3.95 -12.50
N ASN A 16 18.91 3.69 -11.18
CA ASN A 16 17.68 3.43 -10.44
C ASN A 16 16.79 2.36 -11.11
N GLY A 17 17.45 1.39 -11.74
CA GLY A 17 16.79 0.37 -12.53
C GLY A 17 16.17 -0.75 -11.72
N THR A 18 15.80 -1.80 -12.45
CA THR A 18 15.14 -2.99 -11.90
C THR A 18 15.79 -4.25 -12.44
N VAL A 19 15.66 -5.35 -11.74
CA VAL A 19 16.05 -6.69 -12.18
C VAL A 19 14.86 -7.63 -12.15
N ARG A 20 14.86 -8.62 -13.03
CA ARG A 20 13.80 -9.63 -13.08
C ARG A 20 13.95 -10.66 -11.97
N THR A 21 12.82 -11.06 -11.41
CA THR A 21 12.72 -12.16 -10.45
C THR A 21 11.51 -13.04 -10.76
N ARG A 22 11.50 -14.24 -10.22
CA ARG A 22 10.34 -15.14 -10.29
C ARG A 22 9.49 -15.10 -9.03
N VAL A 23 10.06 -14.65 -7.94
CA VAL A 23 9.36 -14.62 -6.64
C VAL A 23 9.57 -13.26 -6.01
N ARG A 24 8.50 -12.70 -5.48
CA ARG A 24 8.51 -11.48 -4.66
C ARG A 24 7.82 -11.75 -3.34
N PHE A 25 8.23 -11.00 -2.34
CA PHE A 25 7.67 -11.09 -1.00
C PHE A 25 6.95 -9.80 -0.65
N ARG A 26 5.87 -9.95 0.12
CA ARG A 26 5.07 -8.84 0.58
C ARG A 26 4.60 -9.10 2.00
N ILE A 27 4.52 -8.05 2.81
CA ILE A 27 3.88 -8.09 4.12
C ILE A 27 2.53 -7.41 4.00
N GLU A 28 1.47 -8.11 4.37
CA GLU A 28 0.11 -7.60 4.29
C GLU A 28 -0.71 -7.98 5.52
N GLU A 29 -1.78 -7.27 5.77
CA GLU A 29 -2.72 -7.60 6.84
C GLU A 29 -3.60 -8.76 6.39
N ASP A 30 -3.61 -9.82 7.19
CA ASP A 30 -4.50 -10.96 6.95
C ASP A 30 -5.95 -10.54 7.23
N PRO A 31 -6.88 -10.73 6.27
CA PRO A 31 -8.25 -10.24 6.40
C PRO A 31 -9.06 -10.90 7.52
N GLU A 32 -8.67 -12.10 7.94
CA GLU A 32 -9.41 -12.87 8.96
C GLU A 32 -8.89 -12.54 10.37
N SER A 33 -7.57 -12.53 10.53
CA SER A 33 -6.95 -12.32 11.85
C SER A 33 -6.62 -10.85 12.14
N GLY A 34 -6.48 -10.01 11.12
CA GLY A 34 -5.96 -8.65 11.25
C GLY A 34 -4.46 -8.58 11.55
N GLU A 35 -3.76 -9.70 11.51
CA GLU A 35 -2.33 -9.76 11.75
C GLU A 35 -1.54 -9.50 10.47
N LEU A 36 -0.33 -8.97 10.63
CA LEU A 36 0.59 -8.80 9.50
C LEU A 36 1.28 -10.13 9.21
N VAL A 37 1.11 -10.61 7.99
CA VAL A 37 1.70 -11.85 7.50
C VAL A 37 2.62 -11.59 6.31
N SER A 38 3.67 -12.38 6.20
CA SER A 38 4.53 -12.37 5.03
C SER A 38 4.02 -13.40 4.02
N ARG A 39 3.83 -12.95 2.78
CA ARG A 39 3.43 -13.82 1.67
C ARG A 39 4.45 -13.77 0.54
N SER A 40 4.63 -14.89 -0.14
CA SER A 40 5.44 -15.01 -1.34
C SER A 40 4.53 -15.13 -2.56
N TYR A 41 4.94 -14.50 -3.65
CA TYR A 41 4.20 -14.52 -4.91
C TYR A 41 5.12 -14.97 -6.02
N GLU A 42 4.69 -15.98 -6.77
CA GLU A 42 5.34 -16.30 -8.02
C GLU A 42 4.95 -15.27 -9.08
N VAL A 43 5.93 -14.58 -9.62
CA VAL A 43 5.74 -13.50 -10.59
C VAL A 43 6.37 -13.88 -11.92
N GLY A 44 5.55 -14.03 -12.93
CA GLY A 44 6.02 -14.32 -14.28
C GLY A 44 6.13 -13.06 -15.13
N GLU A 45 6.86 -13.17 -16.22
CA GLU A 45 7.07 -12.06 -17.18
C GLU A 45 5.75 -11.45 -17.68
N LYS A 46 4.72 -12.26 -17.85
CA LYS A 46 3.40 -11.82 -18.31
C LYS A 46 2.60 -11.04 -17.25
N SER A 47 2.99 -11.14 -15.99
CA SER A 47 2.31 -10.43 -14.92
C SER A 47 2.65 -8.94 -14.85
N GLY A 48 3.78 -8.53 -15.45
CA GLY A 48 4.35 -7.21 -15.27
C GLY A 48 4.94 -6.96 -13.88
N LEU A 49 4.93 -7.97 -13.00
CA LEU A 49 5.35 -7.87 -11.61
C LEU A 49 6.76 -8.44 -11.37
N ASP A 50 7.39 -8.95 -12.39
CA ASP A 50 8.66 -9.66 -12.33
C ASP A 50 9.89 -8.77 -12.10
N ARG A 51 9.68 -7.47 -11.81
CA ARG A 51 10.76 -6.49 -11.68
C ARG A 51 10.90 -5.95 -10.27
N VAL A 52 12.07 -6.19 -9.68
CA VAL A 52 12.46 -5.66 -8.37
C VAL A 52 13.38 -4.47 -8.53
N ARG A 53 13.14 -3.43 -7.78
CA ARG A 53 13.94 -2.20 -7.76
C ARG A 53 15.33 -2.46 -7.17
N VAL A 54 16.37 -2.00 -7.85
CA VAL A 54 17.76 -2.08 -7.36
C VAL A 54 18.21 -0.68 -6.95
N ARG A 55 18.67 -0.53 -5.72
CA ARG A 55 19.05 0.76 -5.15
C ARG A 55 20.36 0.66 -4.38
N PHE A 56 21.06 1.78 -4.26
CA PHE A 56 22.24 1.86 -3.44
C PHE A 56 21.92 2.03 -1.96
N ALA A 57 22.68 1.33 -1.15
CA ALA A 57 22.83 1.64 0.25
C ALA A 57 23.73 2.87 0.46
N LYS A 58 23.57 3.52 1.59
CA LYS A 58 24.48 4.54 2.09
C LYS A 58 25.24 3.95 3.27
N GLN A 59 26.56 3.91 3.21
CA GLN A 59 27.36 3.55 4.36
C GLN A 59 27.27 4.67 5.42
N LEU A 60 26.85 4.32 6.61
CA LEU A 60 26.70 5.27 7.74
C LEU A 60 27.97 5.32 8.60
N ASP A 61 28.57 4.17 8.80
CA ASP A 61 29.87 3.99 9.48
C ASP A 61 30.57 2.73 8.95
N LYS A 62 31.63 2.28 9.62
CA LYS A 62 32.44 1.13 9.18
C LYS A 62 31.68 -0.19 9.08
N GLU A 63 30.64 -0.36 9.87
CA GLU A 63 29.90 -1.61 10.02
C GLU A 63 28.41 -1.47 9.72
N THR A 64 27.93 -0.25 9.43
CA THR A 64 26.50 0.04 9.33
C THR A 64 26.15 0.70 8.00
N TRP A 65 25.08 0.22 7.39
CA TRP A 65 24.50 0.75 6.16
C TRP A 65 23.07 1.17 6.39
N GLY A 66 22.66 2.22 5.68
CA GLY A 66 21.31 2.74 5.69
C GLY A 66 20.71 2.73 4.29
N PHE A 67 19.40 2.62 4.22
CA PHE A 67 18.62 2.69 2.99
C PHE A 67 17.32 3.46 3.22
N GLU A 68 17.02 4.35 2.31
CA GLU A 68 15.79 5.14 2.28
C GLU A 68 15.22 5.14 0.87
N ASP A 69 13.90 5.05 0.77
CA ASP A 69 13.19 5.24 -0.48
C ASP A 69 11.84 5.91 -0.17
N PRO A 70 11.40 6.88 -0.97
CA PRO A 70 10.12 7.57 -0.75
C PRO A 70 8.91 6.64 -0.64
N SER A 71 8.94 5.48 -1.30
CA SER A 71 7.84 4.52 -1.30
C SER A 71 7.64 3.81 0.02
N ILE A 72 8.69 3.65 0.84
CA ILE A 72 8.62 2.95 2.12
C ILE A 72 8.39 3.87 3.32
N LYS A 73 8.47 5.18 3.12
CA LYS A 73 8.26 6.22 4.16
C LYS A 73 9.04 5.95 5.45
N GLY A 74 10.28 5.42 5.32
CA GLY A 74 11.11 5.07 6.46
C GLY A 74 12.55 4.80 6.09
N THR A 75 13.35 4.54 7.11
CA THR A 75 14.78 4.23 6.99
C THR A 75 15.05 2.80 7.44
N PHE A 76 15.73 2.03 6.61
CA PHE A 76 16.23 0.71 6.94
C PHE A 76 17.71 0.79 7.27
N VAL A 77 18.11 0.27 8.43
CA VAL A 77 19.50 0.26 8.88
C VAL A 77 19.90 -1.17 9.22
N TRP A 78 21.05 -1.61 8.73
CA TRP A 78 21.59 -2.92 9.07
C TRP A 78 23.11 -2.85 9.30
N SER A 79 23.62 -3.80 10.06
CA SER A 79 25.04 -3.94 10.27
C SER A 79 25.56 -5.28 9.75
N ARG A 80 26.83 -5.29 9.35
CA ARG A 80 27.51 -6.48 8.87
C ARG A 80 27.58 -7.60 9.90
N SER A 81 27.75 -7.24 11.17
CA SER A 81 27.94 -8.18 12.26
C SER A 81 26.64 -8.71 12.86
N ALA A 82 25.53 -7.96 12.73
CA ALA A 82 24.28 -8.31 13.41
C ALA A 82 23.41 -9.31 12.64
N GLY A 83 23.64 -9.50 11.35
CA GLY A 83 22.82 -10.38 10.50
C GLY A 83 21.34 -9.98 10.41
N GLN A 84 20.95 -8.88 11.05
CA GLN A 84 19.60 -8.36 11.11
C GLN A 84 19.58 -6.86 10.84
N GLY A 85 18.53 -6.38 10.20
CA GLY A 85 18.28 -4.97 10.00
C GLY A 85 17.15 -4.46 10.86
N LYS A 86 17.12 -3.14 11.06
CA LYS A 86 16.03 -2.41 11.72
C LYS A 86 15.41 -1.46 10.72
N PHE A 87 14.10 -1.31 10.77
CA PHE A 87 13.37 -0.37 9.96
C PHE A 87 12.61 0.62 10.84
N GLU A 88 12.76 1.90 10.55
CA GLU A 88 12.12 2.99 11.28
C GLU A 88 11.24 3.81 10.34
N TRP A 89 10.02 4.13 10.78
CA TRP A 89 9.08 4.99 10.07
C TRP A 89 9.41 6.47 10.26
N GLY A 90 9.28 7.26 9.19
CA GLY A 90 9.43 8.70 9.22
C GLY A 90 10.82 9.20 8.88
N SER A 91 10.96 10.52 8.70
CA SER A 91 12.23 11.15 8.42
C SER A 91 13.13 11.11 9.65
N SER A 92 14.28 10.57 9.48
CA SER A 92 15.50 10.52 10.28
C SER A 92 15.64 11.53 11.43
N GLN A 93 14.76 11.52 12.42
CA GLN A 93 15.06 12.05 13.73
C GLN A 93 14.67 11.04 14.81
N THR A 94 15.62 10.15 15.04
CA THR A 94 16.02 9.65 16.34
C THR A 94 14.92 9.22 17.30
N THR A 95 14.47 8.00 17.15
CA THR A 95 14.44 7.10 18.32
C THR A 95 14.53 5.68 17.79
N VAL A 96 15.58 5.00 18.20
CA VAL A 96 15.75 3.56 17.96
C VAL A 96 14.56 2.87 18.63
N HIS A 97 13.55 2.57 17.86
CA HIS A 97 12.51 1.68 18.35
C HIS A 97 13.05 0.25 18.22
N ASP A 98 13.22 -0.35 19.36
CA ASP A 98 13.35 -1.79 19.51
C ASP A 98 12.36 -2.48 18.58
N GLY A 99 12.83 -3.41 17.77
CA GLY A 99 12.14 -3.98 16.59
C GLY A 99 10.76 -4.60 16.76
N SER A 100 10.06 -4.26 17.83
CA SER A 100 8.71 -4.75 18.14
C SER A 100 7.58 -3.82 17.72
N ALA A 101 7.86 -2.58 17.36
CA ALA A 101 6.80 -1.59 17.24
C ALA A 101 6.60 -0.97 15.84
N GLY A 102 6.88 -1.65 14.79
CA GLY A 102 6.45 -1.08 13.52
C GLY A 102 7.38 -1.26 12.32
N GLY A 103 8.60 -1.66 12.55
CA GLY A 103 9.54 -1.91 11.49
C GLY A 103 9.27 -3.19 10.72
N SER A 104 9.86 -3.35 9.56
CA SER A 104 9.84 -4.63 8.87
C SER A 104 10.38 -5.69 9.81
N THR A 105 9.57 -6.65 10.10
CA THR A 105 9.96 -7.79 10.92
C THR A 105 10.80 -8.79 10.15
N THR A 106 10.93 -8.56 8.84
CA THR A 106 11.69 -9.44 7.99
C THR A 106 13.11 -8.94 7.95
N PRO A 107 14.05 -9.69 8.54
CA PRO A 107 15.45 -9.36 8.38
C PRO A 107 15.79 -9.36 6.89
N PRO A 108 16.64 -8.45 6.42
CA PRO A 108 17.18 -8.57 5.08
C PRO A 108 17.82 -9.94 5.01
N THR A 109 17.38 -10.72 4.06
CA THR A 109 18.04 -11.98 3.77
C THR A 109 19.28 -11.64 2.97
N PRO A 110 20.47 -11.81 3.51
CA PRO A 110 21.66 -11.73 2.69
C PRO A 110 21.43 -12.70 1.55
N ILE A 111 21.68 -12.26 0.34
CA ILE A 111 21.70 -13.18 -0.79
C ILE A 111 22.85 -14.15 -0.51
N PRO A 112 22.57 -15.37 -0.03
CA PRO A 112 23.64 -16.32 0.26
C PRO A 112 24.21 -16.69 -1.08
N GLU A 113 25.42 -16.36 -1.31
CA GLU A 113 26.15 -16.60 -2.55
C GLU A 113 25.38 -16.40 -3.86
N PRO A 114 26.06 -16.15 -4.95
CA PRO A 114 25.45 -15.85 -6.24
C PRO A 114 24.34 -16.82 -6.70
N ARG A 115 24.11 -17.84 -5.99
CA ARG A 115 23.14 -18.91 -6.29
C ARG A 115 21.75 -18.67 -5.75
N SER A 116 21.59 -17.71 -4.89
CA SER A 116 20.31 -17.49 -4.29
C SER A 116 19.49 -16.54 -5.13
N ILE A 117 18.26 -16.65 -5.04
CA ILE A 117 17.17 -15.76 -5.45
C ILE A 117 17.23 -15.22 -6.88
N TRP A 118 18.42 -14.87 -7.37
CA TRP A 118 18.59 -14.08 -8.58
C TRP A 118 19.06 -14.83 -9.78
N GLY A 119 18.68 -15.91 -10.04
CA GLY A 119 19.17 -16.42 -11.27
C GLY A 119 19.50 -17.79 -11.31
N LEU A 120 19.01 -18.46 -10.40
CA LEU A 120 18.99 -19.87 -10.64
C LEU A 120 17.99 -20.16 -11.74
N PRO A 121 18.45 -20.90 -12.77
CA PRO A 121 17.52 -21.67 -13.53
C PRO A 121 16.94 -22.65 -12.55
N ASN A 122 15.84 -22.31 -11.96
CA ASN A 122 15.21 -23.10 -10.95
C ASN A 122 16.12 -23.46 -9.76
N PRO A 123 15.77 -23.11 -8.62
CA PRO A 123 14.93 -24.07 -7.96
C PRO A 123 13.52 -23.57 -7.87
N ALA A 124 12.67 -24.52 -7.83
CA ALA A 124 11.37 -24.36 -7.25
C ALA A 124 11.43 -23.48 -5.99
N PRO A 125 10.36 -22.80 -5.63
CA PRO A 125 10.22 -22.01 -4.40
C PRO A 125 10.76 -22.68 -3.12
N GLU A 126 10.86 -23.97 -3.13
CA GLU A 126 11.40 -24.85 -2.09
C GLU A 126 12.82 -24.56 -1.63
N SER A 127 13.60 -23.80 -2.40
CA SER A 127 14.99 -23.48 -2.04
C SER A 127 15.17 -22.10 -1.44
N LEU A 128 14.11 -21.30 -1.36
CA LEU A 128 14.15 -20.09 -0.58
C LEU A 128 14.08 -20.48 0.89
N PRO A 129 15.02 -20.03 1.74
CA PRO A 129 14.92 -20.33 3.15
C PRO A 129 13.58 -19.79 3.65
N PRO A 130 12.75 -20.63 4.30
CA PRO A 130 11.50 -20.17 4.86
C PRO A 130 11.80 -19.05 5.85
N VAL A 131 11.03 -17.97 5.78
CA VAL A 131 11.05 -16.95 6.82
C VAL A 131 10.62 -17.63 8.11
N PRO A 132 11.43 -17.60 9.19
CA PRO A 132 11.08 -18.27 10.42
C PRO A 132 9.71 -17.82 10.92
N GLY A 133 8.78 -18.76 11.06
CA GLY A 133 7.44 -18.51 11.60
C GLY A 133 6.31 -18.28 10.59
N THR A 134 6.59 -18.25 9.30
CA THR A 134 5.53 -18.15 8.30
C THR A 134 5.41 -19.47 7.56
N PRO A 135 4.26 -20.17 7.59
CA PRO A 135 4.01 -21.26 6.67
C PRO A 135 4.04 -20.69 5.25
N ILE A 136 4.87 -21.23 4.39
CA ILE A 136 4.69 -21.03 2.95
C ILE A 136 3.36 -21.72 2.64
N PRO A 137 2.34 -20.99 2.17
CA PRO A 137 1.10 -21.66 1.80
C PRO A 137 1.43 -22.66 0.69
N GLU A 138 1.17 -23.93 0.95
CA GLU A 138 1.15 -24.93 -0.11
C GLU A 138 0.11 -24.42 -1.12
N GLU A 139 0.55 -24.14 -2.34
CA GLU A 139 -0.29 -23.92 -3.51
C GLU A 139 -1.38 -22.84 -3.39
N GLN A 140 -1.05 -21.63 -3.00
CA GLN A 140 -1.82 -20.53 -3.53
C GLN A 140 -1.18 -20.17 -4.87
N GLU A 141 -1.83 -20.62 -5.94
CA GLU A 141 -1.58 -20.00 -7.25
C GLU A 141 -1.71 -18.49 -7.04
N PRO A 142 -0.66 -17.73 -7.37
CA PRO A 142 -0.74 -16.29 -7.23
C PRO A 142 -1.95 -15.86 -8.05
N ASN A 143 -2.85 -15.11 -7.45
CA ASN A 143 -4.05 -14.61 -8.12
C ASN A 143 -3.64 -13.50 -9.10
N ILE A 144 -2.73 -13.85 -9.99
CA ILE A 144 -2.07 -12.98 -10.97
C ILE A 144 -3.07 -12.54 -12.04
N GLU A 145 -4.17 -13.30 -12.21
CA GLU A 145 -5.16 -13.02 -13.23
C GLU A 145 -6.04 -11.80 -12.94
N THR A 146 -6.04 -11.31 -11.72
CA THR A 146 -7.10 -10.41 -11.30
C THR A 146 -6.75 -8.93 -11.30
N LEU A 147 -5.47 -8.54 -11.29
CA LEU A 147 -5.09 -7.11 -11.40
C LEU A 147 -3.68 -6.98 -11.95
N PRO A 148 -3.37 -6.02 -12.84
CA PRO A 148 -2.02 -5.51 -12.94
C PRO A 148 -1.74 -4.81 -11.60
N ILE A 149 -1.16 -5.54 -10.68
CA ILE A 149 -0.61 -5.03 -9.45
C ILE A 149 0.54 -4.12 -9.89
N GLU A 150 0.48 -2.85 -9.54
CA GLU A 150 1.55 -1.93 -9.86
C GLU A 150 2.77 -2.25 -8.98
N ASP A 151 3.99 -1.91 -9.43
CA ASP A 151 5.23 -2.13 -8.69
C ASP A 151 5.19 -1.57 -7.26
N ARG A 152 4.37 -0.56 -7.01
CA ARG A 152 4.15 0.01 -5.68
C ARG A 152 3.43 -0.92 -4.69
N ASP A 153 2.81 -1.99 -5.16
CA ASP A 153 2.20 -2.99 -4.30
C ASP A 153 3.22 -3.88 -3.60
N PHE A 154 4.45 -3.89 -4.11
CA PHE A 154 5.57 -4.56 -3.48
C PHE A 154 6.57 -3.52 -2.95
N ASP A 155 6.75 -3.50 -1.65
CA ASP A 155 7.76 -2.67 -1.00
C ASP A 155 9.04 -3.49 -0.81
N ASP A 156 9.58 -3.99 -1.91
CA ASP A 156 10.77 -4.82 -1.96
C ASP A 156 11.87 -4.20 -2.82
N PHE A 157 13.11 -4.48 -2.44
CA PHE A 157 14.30 -3.95 -3.08
C PHE A 157 15.44 -4.92 -3.05
N ILE A 158 16.34 -4.79 -4.01
CA ILE A 158 17.71 -5.25 -3.88
C ILE A 158 18.54 -4.03 -3.50
N ILE A 159 19.17 -4.11 -2.36
CA ILE A 159 20.02 -3.05 -1.85
C ILE A 159 21.47 -3.46 -2.08
N VAL A 160 22.23 -2.58 -2.72
CA VAL A 160 23.60 -2.83 -3.16
C VAL A 160 24.53 -1.83 -2.48
N ASP A 161 25.61 -2.31 -1.91
CA ASP A 161 26.69 -1.44 -1.45
C ASP A 161 27.44 -0.88 -2.68
N PRO A 162 27.54 0.45 -2.83
CA PRO A 162 28.26 1.04 -3.96
C PRO A 162 29.75 0.66 -4.01
N MET A 163 30.35 0.37 -2.87
CA MET A 163 31.76 0.00 -2.76
C MET A 163 31.99 -1.51 -2.81
N GLY A 164 30.95 -2.33 -2.71
CA GLY A 164 31.05 -3.78 -2.71
C GLY A 164 31.70 -4.38 -1.46
N VAL A 165 31.65 -3.69 -0.34
CA VAL A 165 32.19 -4.16 0.95
C VAL A 165 31.30 -5.24 1.55
N VAL A 166 30.00 -5.09 1.34
CA VAL A 166 28.99 -6.08 1.73
C VAL A 166 28.23 -6.59 0.51
N PRO A 167 27.80 -7.86 0.50
CA PRO A 167 27.00 -8.40 -0.59
C PRO A 167 25.67 -7.68 -0.73
N ALA A 168 25.11 -7.73 -1.94
CA ALA A 168 23.76 -7.24 -2.18
C ALA A 168 22.75 -8.04 -1.36
N ILE A 169 21.74 -7.36 -0.86
CA ILE A 169 20.68 -7.97 -0.06
C ILE A 169 19.31 -7.72 -0.68
N TYR A 170 18.43 -8.70 -0.56
CA TYR A 170 17.03 -8.53 -0.87
C TYR A 170 16.25 -8.25 0.41
N VAL A 171 15.46 -7.20 0.39
CA VAL A 171 14.63 -6.80 1.52
C VAL A 171 13.22 -6.53 1.06
N TYR A 172 12.26 -6.79 1.92
CA TYR A 172 10.87 -6.41 1.72
C TYR A 172 10.31 -5.85 3.02
N PHE A 173 9.48 -4.84 2.88
CA PHE A 173 9.00 -4.05 3.99
C PHE A 173 7.48 -4.17 4.12
N LYS A 174 6.99 -4.10 5.33
CA LYS A 174 5.59 -3.80 5.53
C LYS A 174 5.35 -2.35 5.18
N LYS A 175 4.17 -2.07 4.62
CA LYS A 175 3.72 -0.71 4.39
C LYS A 175 3.54 0.01 5.73
N ALA A 176 3.75 1.32 5.74
CA ALA A 176 3.49 2.14 6.91
C ALA A 176 2.04 1.92 7.39
N PRO A 177 1.79 1.79 8.70
CA PRO A 177 0.44 1.70 9.20
C PRO A 177 -0.34 2.94 8.80
N VAL A 178 -1.64 2.78 8.65
CA VAL A 178 -2.55 3.90 8.36
C VAL A 178 -2.57 4.84 9.56
N GLU A 179 -2.40 6.12 9.29
CA GLU A 179 -2.45 7.15 10.31
C GLU A 179 -3.88 7.70 10.49
N GLU A 180 -4.15 8.20 11.68
CA GLU A 180 -5.44 8.81 11.98
C GLU A 180 -5.67 10.05 11.12
N TYR A 181 -6.84 10.12 10.47
CA TYR A 181 -7.23 11.18 9.55
C TYR A 181 -6.33 11.35 8.33
N GLU A 182 -5.58 10.31 8.00
CA GLU A 182 -4.82 10.28 6.76
C GLU A 182 -5.77 10.34 5.55
N VAL A 183 -5.43 11.18 4.58
CA VAL A 183 -6.19 11.37 3.34
C VAL A 183 -5.29 11.00 2.18
N ASP A 184 -5.71 10.02 1.40
CA ASP A 184 -5.01 9.61 0.18
C ASP A 184 -6.00 8.92 -0.78
N TYR A 185 -5.55 8.47 -1.93
CA TYR A 185 -6.30 7.56 -2.79
C TYR A 185 -6.52 6.22 -2.09
N TYR A 186 -7.68 5.60 -2.27
CA TYR A 186 -7.99 4.34 -1.59
C TYR A 186 -6.95 3.26 -1.82
N GLU A 187 -6.48 3.12 -3.05
CA GLU A 187 -5.43 2.16 -3.41
C GLU A 187 -4.15 2.28 -2.58
N ASN A 188 -3.84 3.48 -2.07
CA ASN A 188 -2.66 3.72 -1.22
C ASN A 188 -2.84 3.23 0.23
N PHE A 189 -4.05 2.88 0.62
CA PHE A 189 -4.33 2.25 1.92
C PHE A 189 -4.32 0.72 1.88
N GLU A 190 -4.31 0.13 0.70
CA GLU A 190 -4.33 -1.32 0.55
C GLU A 190 -3.09 -1.98 1.13
N GLY A 191 -3.29 -3.11 1.82
CA GLY A 191 -2.23 -3.88 2.47
C GLY A 191 -1.56 -3.18 3.65
N ARG A 192 -2.05 -2.03 4.09
CA ARG A 192 -1.56 -1.29 5.26
C ARG A 192 -2.39 -1.62 6.50
N SER A 193 -1.71 -1.83 7.62
CA SER A 193 -2.39 -2.07 8.88
C SER A 193 -3.25 -0.87 9.28
N ARG A 194 -4.51 -1.11 9.54
CA ARG A 194 -5.44 -0.13 10.09
C ARG A 194 -5.41 -0.09 11.62
N GLN A 195 -4.46 -0.80 12.22
CA GLN A 195 -4.19 -0.86 13.66
C GLN A 195 -5.38 -1.34 14.52
N GLY A 196 -6.40 -1.95 13.90
CA GLY A 196 -7.67 -2.28 14.57
C GLY A 196 -8.46 -1.06 15.07
N LYS A 197 -8.08 0.14 14.61
CA LYS A 197 -8.66 1.42 15.09
C LYS A 197 -9.40 2.19 14.00
N TYR A 198 -8.98 2.04 12.76
CA TYR A 198 -9.44 2.87 11.65
C TYR A 198 -10.17 2.07 10.59
N GLN A 199 -11.10 2.71 9.93
CA GLN A 199 -11.62 2.30 8.63
C GLN A 199 -11.35 3.41 7.62
N VAL A 200 -11.16 3.01 6.37
CA VAL A 200 -10.91 3.94 5.26
C VAL A 200 -12.23 4.14 4.54
N ASP A 201 -12.74 5.36 4.62
CA ASP A 201 -14.01 5.77 4.01
C ASP A 201 -13.75 6.46 2.68
N HIS A 202 -14.36 5.95 1.60
CA HIS A 202 -14.33 6.60 0.29
C HIS A 202 -15.19 7.87 0.32
N ILE A 203 -14.63 8.99 -0.13
CA ILE A 203 -15.34 10.26 -0.21
C ILE A 203 -15.09 10.92 -1.55
N PRO A 204 -16.07 10.85 -2.48
CA PRO A 204 -17.44 10.35 -2.31
C PRO A 204 -17.50 8.83 -2.23
N SER A 205 -18.66 8.30 -1.86
CA SER A 205 -18.84 6.87 -1.63
C SER A 205 -18.48 6.01 -2.83
N ARG A 206 -17.91 4.84 -2.57
CA ARG A 206 -17.53 3.86 -3.59
C ARG A 206 -18.68 3.55 -4.57
N ASP A 207 -19.89 3.35 -4.03
CA ASP A 207 -21.05 2.99 -4.84
C ASP A 207 -21.52 4.13 -5.73
N ALA A 208 -21.45 5.38 -5.27
CA ALA A 208 -21.80 6.55 -6.08
C ALA A 208 -20.81 6.73 -7.24
N VAL A 209 -19.51 6.60 -6.97
CA VAL A 209 -18.49 6.66 -8.01
C VAL A 209 -18.65 5.54 -9.02
N ARG A 210 -18.99 4.33 -8.56
CA ARG A 210 -19.27 3.21 -9.46
C ARG A 210 -20.44 3.52 -10.39
N VAL A 211 -21.57 3.99 -9.87
CA VAL A 211 -22.74 4.38 -10.69
C VAL A 211 -22.33 5.42 -11.72
N TYR A 212 -21.61 6.47 -11.30
CA TYR A 212 -21.13 7.50 -12.20
C TYR A 212 -20.24 6.96 -13.33
N LEU A 213 -19.29 6.08 -12.99
CA LEU A 213 -18.35 5.53 -13.97
C LEU A 213 -19.00 4.51 -14.92
N GLU A 214 -19.96 3.71 -14.44
CA GLU A 214 -20.73 2.80 -15.27
C GLU A 214 -21.59 3.56 -16.28
N ASP A 215 -22.16 4.69 -15.90
CA ASP A 215 -22.89 5.57 -16.82
C ASP A 215 -21.96 6.24 -17.84
N LEU A 216 -20.76 6.63 -17.41
CA LEU A 216 -19.76 7.30 -18.27
C LEU A 216 -19.08 6.32 -19.24
N TYR A 217 -18.86 5.09 -18.80
CA TYR A 217 -18.13 4.04 -19.52
C TYR A 217 -18.95 2.74 -19.62
N PRO A 218 -20.09 2.76 -20.30
CA PRO A 218 -21.05 1.63 -20.31
C PRO A 218 -20.48 0.35 -20.95
N ASP A 219 -19.48 0.48 -21.80
CA ASP A 219 -18.84 -0.64 -22.48
C ASP A 219 -17.65 -1.25 -21.74
N GLU A 220 -17.25 -0.64 -20.61
CA GLU A 220 -16.10 -1.10 -19.83
C GLU A 220 -16.50 -2.18 -18.82
N GLY A 221 -15.62 -3.16 -18.65
CA GLY A 221 -15.85 -4.25 -17.70
C GLY A 221 -15.73 -3.79 -16.23
N SER A 222 -16.41 -4.50 -15.35
CA SER A 222 -16.42 -4.21 -13.90
C SER A 222 -15.01 -4.07 -13.28
N LYS A 223 -14.05 -4.85 -13.75
CA LYS A 223 -12.65 -4.77 -13.29
C LYS A 223 -11.98 -3.43 -13.61
N TYR A 224 -12.30 -2.85 -14.76
CA TYR A 224 -11.81 -1.53 -15.14
C TYR A 224 -12.42 -0.44 -14.25
N ILE A 225 -13.74 -0.52 -14.04
CA ILE A 225 -14.46 0.38 -13.14
C ILE A 225 -13.91 0.28 -11.70
N ASP A 226 -13.69 -0.93 -11.18
CA ASP A 226 -13.13 -1.13 -9.84
C ASP A 226 -11.80 -0.42 -9.65
N LYS A 227 -10.90 -0.52 -10.63
CA LYS A 227 -9.62 0.20 -10.59
C LYS A 227 -9.75 1.72 -10.55
N MET A 228 -10.71 2.24 -11.29
CA MET A 228 -10.98 3.68 -11.28
C MET A 228 -11.55 4.11 -9.93
N VAL A 229 -12.43 3.31 -9.34
CA VAL A 229 -13.00 3.54 -8.01
C VAL A 229 -11.90 3.54 -6.93
N ASP A 230 -10.91 2.66 -7.03
CA ASP A 230 -9.82 2.59 -6.05
C ASP A 230 -8.87 3.80 -6.12
N LYS A 231 -8.95 4.60 -7.19
CA LYS A 231 -8.22 5.88 -7.33
C LYS A 231 -8.95 7.09 -6.73
N VAL A 232 -10.07 6.89 -6.09
CA VAL A 232 -10.85 7.97 -5.46
C VAL A 232 -10.28 8.31 -4.10
N ALA A 233 -10.41 9.58 -3.71
CA ALA A 233 -9.97 10.06 -2.41
C ALA A 233 -10.70 9.37 -1.27
N SER A 234 -9.96 9.03 -0.24
CA SER A 234 -10.46 8.36 0.95
C SER A 234 -9.80 8.92 2.19
N VAL A 235 -10.43 8.74 3.34
CA VAL A 235 -9.93 9.20 4.63
C VAL A 235 -10.01 8.10 5.67
N ALA A 236 -8.94 7.96 6.45
CA ALA A 236 -8.90 7.03 7.58
C ALA A 236 -9.56 7.67 8.80
N ILE A 237 -10.66 7.11 9.26
CA ILE A 237 -11.43 7.59 10.41
C ILE A 237 -11.62 6.49 11.45
N PRO A 238 -11.84 6.83 12.73
CA PRO A 238 -12.15 5.83 13.76
C PRO A 238 -13.31 4.93 13.34
N ILE A 239 -13.19 3.63 13.62
CA ILE A 239 -14.22 2.62 13.28
C ILE A 239 -15.60 3.05 13.76
N ALA A 240 -15.67 3.57 15.00
CA ALA A 240 -16.94 4.00 15.59
C ALA A 240 -17.59 5.17 14.81
N VAL A 241 -16.79 6.11 14.31
CA VAL A 241 -17.29 7.23 13.47
C VAL A 241 -17.83 6.68 12.14
N HIS A 242 -17.05 5.84 11.47
CA HIS A 242 -17.48 5.26 10.20
C HIS A 242 -18.79 4.47 10.33
N GLN A 243 -18.90 3.64 11.35
CA GLN A 243 -20.11 2.83 11.58
C GLN A 243 -21.33 3.64 11.99
N LYS A 244 -21.14 4.66 12.84
CA LYS A 244 -22.23 5.44 13.37
C LYS A 244 -22.68 6.56 12.45
N CYS A 245 -21.75 7.29 11.87
CA CYS A 245 -21.98 8.60 11.27
C CYS A 245 -21.87 8.63 9.75
N SER A 246 -21.05 7.76 9.14
CA SER A 246 -20.93 7.73 7.68
C SER A 246 -22.30 7.50 7.03
N GLU A 247 -22.65 8.38 6.10
CA GLU A 247 -23.91 8.27 5.33
C GLU A 247 -23.97 7.02 4.45
N THR A 248 -22.84 6.39 4.23
CA THR A 248 -22.64 5.36 3.19
C THR A 248 -22.36 3.99 3.79
N TYR A 249 -22.08 3.91 5.09
CA TYR A 249 -21.77 2.66 5.77
C TYR A 249 -22.94 1.67 5.77
N GLY A 250 -22.63 0.38 5.64
CA GLY A 250 -23.59 -0.71 5.84
C GLY A 250 -24.77 -0.70 4.88
N GLY A 251 -24.58 -0.21 3.67
CA GLY A 251 -25.64 -0.17 2.64
C GLY A 251 -26.58 1.04 2.76
N ARG A 252 -26.28 2.03 3.60
CA ARG A 252 -27.03 3.29 3.70
C ARG A 252 -27.13 4.04 2.36
N ASN A 253 -26.19 3.78 1.45
CA ASN A 253 -26.24 4.26 0.06
C ASN A 253 -27.48 3.84 -0.72
N ASN A 254 -28.09 2.73 -0.33
CA ASN A 254 -29.26 2.20 -1.02
C ASN A 254 -30.58 2.76 -0.48
N ARG A 255 -30.54 3.64 0.56
CA ARG A 255 -31.76 4.31 1.05
C ARG A 255 -32.37 5.18 -0.06
N LYS A 256 -33.67 5.17 -0.13
CA LYS A 256 -34.40 6.06 -1.04
C LYS A 256 -34.39 7.50 -0.49
N VAL A 257 -34.15 8.42 -1.39
CA VAL A 257 -34.15 9.86 -1.15
C VAL A 257 -35.00 10.54 -2.23
N GLU A 258 -35.69 11.58 -1.86
CA GLU A 258 -36.46 12.40 -2.79
C GLU A 258 -35.57 13.51 -3.34
N THR A 259 -35.54 13.63 -4.66
CA THR A 259 -34.86 14.75 -5.32
C THR A 259 -35.68 16.02 -5.25
N GLU A 260 -35.08 17.16 -5.58
CA GLU A 260 -35.79 18.45 -5.69
C GLU A 260 -36.97 18.41 -6.66
N SER A 261 -36.94 17.54 -7.66
CA SER A 261 -38.02 17.31 -8.61
C SER A 261 -39.09 16.35 -8.13
N GLY A 262 -38.99 15.79 -6.91
CA GLY A 262 -39.92 14.81 -6.35
C GLY A 262 -39.69 13.37 -6.83
N GLU A 263 -38.58 13.08 -7.48
CA GLU A 263 -38.18 11.73 -7.91
C GLU A 263 -37.58 10.95 -6.74
N MET A 264 -38.01 9.70 -6.55
CA MET A 264 -37.44 8.80 -5.52
C MET A 264 -36.33 7.93 -6.10
N ILE A 265 -35.08 8.25 -5.77
CA ILE A 265 -33.90 7.51 -6.19
C ILE A 265 -33.09 7.03 -5.00
N THR A 266 -32.06 6.20 -5.23
CA THR A 266 -31.14 5.83 -4.14
C THR A 266 -30.15 6.96 -3.84
N LYS A 267 -29.64 6.99 -2.61
CA LYS A 267 -28.62 7.97 -2.23
C LYS A 267 -27.39 7.92 -3.15
N LYS A 268 -26.95 6.72 -3.54
CA LYS A 268 -25.82 6.56 -4.46
C LYS A 268 -26.10 7.11 -5.85
N GLU A 269 -27.34 7.00 -6.35
CA GLU A 269 -27.75 7.59 -7.62
C GLU A 269 -27.81 9.12 -7.52
N LEU A 270 -28.28 9.66 -6.40
CA LEU A 270 -28.26 11.09 -6.15
C LEU A 270 -26.83 11.63 -6.12
N ASP A 271 -25.95 10.96 -5.34
CA ASP A 271 -24.55 11.34 -5.20
C ASP A 271 -23.79 11.24 -6.54
N ALA A 272 -24.12 10.25 -7.39
CA ALA A 272 -23.53 10.10 -8.71
C ALA A 272 -23.87 11.23 -9.69
N ARG A 273 -24.97 11.96 -9.46
CA ARG A 273 -25.35 13.12 -10.30
C ARG A 273 -24.46 14.34 -10.08
N ASP A 274 -23.88 14.48 -8.86
CA ASP A 274 -22.97 15.55 -8.49
C ASP A 274 -21.97 15.04 -7.45
N LEU A 275 -20.83 14.53 -7.93
CA LEU A 275 -19.79 13.95 -7.08
C LEU A 275 -19.10 15.00 -6.21
N GLU A 276 -19.00 16.26 -6.64
CA GLU A 276 -18.44 17.34 -5.81
C GLU A 276 -19.34 17.67 -4.63
N ALA A 277 -20.64 17.76 -4.85
CA ALA A 277 -21.61 17.92 -3.75
C ALA A 277 -21.65 16.68 -2.84
N ALA A 278 -21.51 15.49 -3.41
CA ALA A 278 -21.44 14.23 -2.64
C ALA A 278 -20.22 14.18 -1.72
N VAL A 279 -19.05 14.66 -2.15
CA VAL A 279 -17.86 14.79 -1.26
C VAL A 279 -18.19 15.62 -0.04
N ASN A 280 -18.82 16.79 -0.24
CA ASN A 280 -19.18 17.66 0.87
C ASN A 280 -20.16 16.98 1.82
N ALA A 281 -21.26 16.41 1.31
CA ALA A 281 -22.29 15.78 2.14
C ALA A 281 -21.73 14.56 2.91
N ASN A 282 -20.98 13.68 2.22
CA ASN A 282 -20.42 12.50 2.87
C ASN A 282 -19.37 12.87 3.92
N TRP A 283 -18.55 13.91 3.68
CA TRP A 283 -17.60 14.38 4.67
C TRP A 283 -18.28 15.09 5.83
N ASP A 284 -19.28 15.93 5.60
CA ASP A 284 -20.01 16.64 6.65
C ASP A 284 -20.62 15.68 7.68
N ALA A 285 -21.17 14.56 7.23
CA ALA A 285 -21.72 13.55 8.13
C ALA A 285 -20.67 12.98 9.10
N ASN A 286 -19.47 12.70 8.62
CA ASN A 286 -18.36 12.26 9.45
C ASN A 286 -17.81 13.40 10.32
N ALA A 287 -17.66 14.59 9.74
CA ALA A 287 -17.08 15.76 10.39
C ALA A 287 -17.91 16.21 11.60
N GLU A 288 -19.23 16.16 11.53
CA GLU A 288 -20.11 16.47 12.65
C GLU A 288 -19.83 15.57 13.86
N CYS A 289 -19.72 14.26 13.63
CA CYS A 289 -19.35 13.33 14.69
C CYS A 289 -17.94 13.57 15.22
N LEU A 290 -16.97 13.80 14.35
CA LEU A 290 -15.57 14.04 14.73
C LEU A 290 -15.46 15.32 15.57
N LYS A 291 -16.22 16.35 15.23
CA LYS A 291 -16.28 17.59 16.02
C LYS A 291 -16.92 17.36 17.38
N ASN A 292 -18.06 16.71 17.44
CA ASN A 292 -18.86 16.58 18.64
C ASN A 292 -18.31 15.55 19.62
N GLU A 293 -17.77 14.44 19.14
CA GLU A 293 -17.34 13.30 19.97
C GLU A 293 -15.82 13.22 20.16
N TYR A 294 -15.05 13.76 19.21
CA TYR A 294 -13.57 13.69 19.21
C TYR A 294 -12.91 15.06 19.33
N GLY A 295 -13.68 16.14 19.38
CA GLY A 295 -13.15 17.49 19.55
C GLY A 295 -12.33 18.01 18.37
N MET A 296 -12.56 17.47 17.16
CA MET A 296 -11.83 17.92 15.98
C MET A 296 -12.12 19.38 15.68
N SER A 297 -11.07 20.16 15.44
CA SER A 297 -11.22 21.59 15.13
C SER A 297 -11.80 21.82 13.73
N ASN A 298 -12.44 22.97 13.54
CA ASN A 298 -12.97 23.35 12.24
C ASN A 298 -11.85 23.46 11.19
N GLU A 299 -10.66 23.95 11.58
CA GLU A 299 -9.50 24.06 10.72
C GLU A 299 -9.07 22.69 10.17
N LYS A 300 -9.08 21.67 11.05
CA LYS A 300 -8.72 20.30 10.65
C LYS A 300 -9.79 19.68 9.74
N ILE A 301 -11.07 19.93 10.02
CA ILE A 301 -12.19 19.50 9.16
C ILE A 301 -12.02 20.06 7.73
N GLU A 302 -11.74 21.35 7.62
CA GLU A 302 -11.57 22.02 6.32
C GLU A 302 -10.26 21.62 5.62
N GLU A 303 -9.18 21.36 6.38
CA GLU A 303 -7.94 20.81 5.82
C GLU A 303 -8.20 19.46 5.13
N ILE A 304 -8.91 18.57 5.80
CA ILE A 304 -9.27 17.25 5.26
C ILE A 304 -10.16 17.41 4.04
N ARG A 305 -11.20 18.25 4.11
CA ARG A 305 -12.09 18.55 2.98
C ARG A 305 -11.32 19.02 1.76
N ALA A 306 -10.42 19.96 1.94
CA ALA A 306 -9.59 20.50 0.87
C ALA A 306 -8.70 19.42 0.22
N LYS A 307 -8.14 18.51 1.02
CA LYS A 307 -7.36 17.37 0.51
C LYS A 307 -8.22 16.41 -0.30
N LEU A 308 -9.40 16.05 0.19
CA LEU A 308 -10.35 15.17 -0.51
C LEU A 308 -10.71 15.74 -1.88
N HIS A 309 -11.09 17.02 -1.93
CA HIS A 309 -11.39 17.69 -3.21
C HIS A 309 -10.18 17.74 -4.13
N LYS A 310 -9.00 18.07 -3.60
CA LYS A 310 -7.77 18.14 -4.39
C LYS A 310 -7.45 16.80 -5.06
N LEU A 311 -7.52 15.70 -4.32
CA LEU A 311 -7.25 14.36 -4.84
C LEU A 311 -8.27 13.96 -5.91
N ASN A 312 -9.56 14.18 -5.67
CA ASN A 312 -10.61 13.84 -6.61
C ASN A 312 -10.51 14.67 -7.93
N ARG A 313 -10.17 15.94 -7.83
CA ARG A 313 -9.88 16.78 -9.02
C ARG A 313 -8.64 16.32 -9.77
N ASN A 314 -7.60 15.89 -9.06
CA ASN A 314 -6.36 15.42 -9.69
C ASN A 314 -6.57 14.17 -10.56
N VAL A 315 -7.54 13.33 -10.23
CA VAL A 315 -7.91 12.16 -11.04
C VAL A 315 -9.03 12.45 -12.03
N GLY A 316 -9.48 13.69 -12.11
CA GLY A 316 -10.51 14.11 -13.06
C GLY A 316 -11.91 13.60 -12.74
N LEU A 317 -12.21 13.43 -11.45
CA LEU A 317 -13.53 12.95 -11.04
C LEU A 317 -14.60 14.04 -11.25
N TYR A 318 -14.21 15.32 -11.10
CA TYR A 318 -15.00 16.54 -11.38
C TYR A 318 -14.10 17.75 -11.57
#